data_4ae7fe70432796b21301a2af34839f1b
#
_entry.id   4ae7fe70432796b21301a2af34839f1b
#
_cell.length_a   1.000
_cell.length_b   1.000
_cell.length_c   1.000
_cell.angle_alpha   90.00
_cell.angle_beta   90.00
_cell.angle_gamma   90.00
#
_symmetry.space_group_name_H-M   'P 1'
#
loop_
_entity.id
_entity.type
_entity.pdbx_description
1 polymer ?
#
loop_
_entity_poly.entity_id
_entity_poly.type
_entity_poly.pdbx_seq_one_letter_code
_entity_poly.pdbx_strand_id
1 'polypeptide(L)'
;MDNMNFSSPERRQVHDVSEVNGFLSKMYGYMGLAVLVSAIATFLTMTVFRAAVMQMPTALMWIILIIPFGLSMGISFKATRNPTAGFVMLMILAIIYGFEFALLAGFYTGAQIGTAFLSSAAVFGSMAIFGTFTKRDLNNVGSYMGAALIGLLVAMLVNMFLRNSVATFVFSIIGVVIFTGLTAYDAQKMKSIYNNYGSQVSTNGLAVLGALQLYLDFINIFLFLLQIFGMGNDRN
;
A
#
# COMPACT_ATOMS: atom_id res chain seq x y z
N MET A 1 33.04 44.54 -25.23
CA MET A 1 32.45 43.40 -25.93
C MET A 1 32.07 42.38 -24.87
N ASP A 2 30.88 42.53 -24.34
CA ASP A 2 30.39 41.68 -23.25
C ASP A 2 29.88 40.34 -23.81
N ASN A 3 30.60 39.28 -23.46
CA ASN A 3 30.09 37.91 -23.67
C ASN A 3 28.98 37.64 -22.66
N MET A 4 27.75 37.91 -23.05
CA MET A 4 26.58 37.39 -22.33
C MET A 4 26.54 35.88 -22.53
N ASN A 5 27.01 35.17 -21.53
CA ASN A 5 26.87 33.75 -21.39
C ASN A 5 25.41 33.48 -21.07
N PHE A 6 24.57 33.23 -22.09
CA PHE A 6 23.23 32.71 -21.89
C PHE A 6 23.37 31.30 -21.36
N SER A 7 23.22 31.14 -20.03
CA SER A 7 23.02 29.84 -19.42
C SER A 7 21.82 29.21 -20.13
N SER A 8 22.11 28.14 -20.86
CA SER A 8 21.09 27.32 -21.53
C SER A 8 20.05 26.90 -20.49
N PRO A 9 18.74 27.02 -20.78
CA PRO A 9 17.72 26.54 -19.87
C PRO A 9 17.99 25.06 -19.60
N GLU A 10 17.98 24.68 -18.31
CA GLU A 10 18.08 23.29 -17.89
C GLU A 10 17.20 22.43 -18.79
N ARG A 11 17.81 21.60 -19.62
CA ARG A 11 17.07 20.66 -20.44
C ARG A 11 16.33 19.73 -19.49
N ARG A 12 15.01 19.95 -19.35
CA ARG A 12 14.11 18.99 -18.73
C ARG A 12 14.38 17.65 -19.42
N GLN A 13 15.05 16.74 -18.72
CA GLN A 13 15.37 15.43 -19.27
C GLN A 13 14.03 14.72 -19.49
N VAL A 14 13.61 14.63 -20.74
CA VAL A 14 12.44 13.83 -21.13
C VAL A 14 12.94 12.38 -21.09
N HIS A 15 12.57 11.65 -20.03
CA HIS A 15 12.83 10.21 -19.99
C HIS A 15 12.14 9.53 -21.17
N ASP A 16 12.85 8.62 -21.85
CA ASP A 16 12.27 7.84 -22.92
C ASP A 16 11.08 7.02 -22.39
N VAL A 17 10.03 6.87 -23.21
CA VAL A 17 8.82 6.11 -22.84
C VAL A 17 9.17 4.69 -22.38
N SER A 18 10.22 4.10 -22.96
CA SER A 18 10.73 2.78 -22.57
C SER A 18 11.28 2.75 -21.13
N GLU A 19 11.98 3.80 -20.70
CA GLU A 19 12.51 3.93 -19.34
C GLU A 19 11.41 4.08 -18.30
N VAL A 20 10.40 4.91 -18.60
CA VAL A 20 9.22 5.08 -17.74
C VAL A 20 8.45 3.77 -17.59
N ASN A 21 8.24 3.05 -18.69
CA ASN A 21 7.58 1.74 -18.67
C ASN A 21 8.40 0.70 -17.89
N GLY A 22 9.73 0.72 -18.04
CA GLY A 22 10.63 -0.14 -17.26
C GLY A 22 10.55 0.13 -15.75
N PHE A 23 10.49 1.40 -15.35
CA PHE A 23 10.29 1.79 -13.96
C PHE A 23 8.93 1.31 -13.42
N LEU A 24 7.84 1.58 -14.14
CA LEU A 24 6.49 1.19 -13.75
C LEU A 24 6.36 -0.33 -13.62
N SER A 25 6.87 -1.09 -14.60
CA SER A 25 6.88 -2.55 -14.57
C SER A 25 7.60 -3.08 -13.33
N LYS A 26 8.74 -2.50 -12.97
CA LYS A 26 9.51 -2.88 -11.78
C LYS A 26 8.76 -2.54 -10.49
N MET A 27 8.16 -1.36 -10.41
CA MET A 27 7.37 -0.91 -9.26
C MET A 27 6.15 -1.83 -9.01
N TYR A 28 5.34 -2.08 -10.04
CA TYR A 28 4.21 -3.00 -9.94
C TYR A 28 4.64 -4.46 -9.71
N GLY A 29 5.77 -4.87 -10.28
CA GLY A 29 6.35 -6.20 -10.06
C GLY A 29 6.75 -6.41 -8.60
N TYR A 30 7.41 -5.43 -7.97
CA TYR A 30 7.78 -5.49 -6.55
C TYR A 30 6.54 -5.48 -5.64
N MET A 31 5.53 -4.67 -5.95
CA MET A 31 4.25 -4.66 -5.25
C MET A 31 3.54 -6.01 -5.36
N GLY A 32 3.40 -6.56 -6.57
CA GLY A 32 2.78 -7.86 -6.78
C GLY A 32 3.51 -9.00 -6.07
N LEU A 33 4.86 -8.94 -6.05
CA LEU A 33 5.67 -9.90 -5.29
C LEU A 33 5.42 -9.78 -3.79
N ALA A 34 5.31 -8.56 -3.24
CA ALA A 34 4.97 -8.35 -1.83
C ALA A 34 3.60 -8.93 -1.48
N VAL A 35 2.58 -8.73 -2.32
CA VAL A 35 1.25 -9.35 -2.14
C VAL A 35 1.34 -10.87 -2.16
N LEU A 36 2.10 -11.45 -3.09
CA LEU A 36 2.30 -12.90 -3.17
C LEU A 36 3.01 -13.44 -1.92
N VAL A 37 4.07 -12.76 -1.45
CA VAL A 37 4.79 -13.12 -0.22
C VAL A 37 3.85 -13.08 0.98
N SER A 38 2.99 -12.06 1.09
CA SER A 38 1.99 -11.99 2.17
C SER A 38 1.00 -13.15 2.11
N ALA A 39 0.52 -13.51 0.93
CA ALA A 39 -0.41 -14.63 0.75
C ALA A 39 0.24 -15.97 1.15
N ILE A 40 1.50 -16.21 0.75
CA ILE A 40 2.25 -17.39 1.12
C ILE A 40 2.50 -17.41 2.64
N ALA A 41 2.91 -16.29 3.23
CA ALA A 41 3.14 -16.19 4.67
C ALA A 41 1.85 -16.43 5.46
N THR A 42 0.70 -15.90 5.01
CA THR A 42 -0.62 -16.20 5.59
C THR A 42 -0.92 -17.70 5.57
N PHE A 43 -0.77 -18.32 4.41
CA PHE A 43 -1.03 -19.75 4.24
C PHE A 43 -0.13 -20.61 5.14
N LEU A 44 1.17 -20.34 5.18
CA LEU A 44 2.12 -21.06 6.03
C LEU A 44 1.80 -20.87 7.52
N THR A 45 1.43 -19.67 7.91
CA THR A 45 1.07 -19.36 9.31
C THR A 45 -0.20 -20.12 9.71
N MET A 46 -1.20 -20.22 8.85
CA MET A 46 -2.46 -20.92 9.13
C MET A 46 -2.33 -22.44 9.11
N THR A 47 -1.38 -22.98 8.38
CA THR A 47 -1.22 -24.44 8.20
C THR A 47 -0.08 -25.00 9.06
N VAL A 48 1.14 -24.49 8.83
CA VAL A 48 2.36 -25.06 9.44
C VAL A 48 2.59 -24.48 10.84
N PHE A 49 2.41 -23.17 11.03
CA PHE A 49 2.74 -22.48 12.28
C PHE A 49 1.55 -22.25 13.20
N ARG A 50 0.38 -22.80 12.88
CA ARG A 50 -0.86 -22.60 13.65
C ARG A 50 -0.69 -22.88 15.15
N ALA A 51 -0.03 -23.98 15.51
CA ALA A 51 0.19 -24.35 16.91
C ALA A 51 1.08 -23.33 17.66
N ALA A 52 2.11 -22.82 17.01
CA ALA A 52 2.99 -21.81 17.58
C ALA A 52 2.26 -20.47 17.78
N VAL A 53 1.40 -20.09 16.83
CA VAL A 53 0.58 -18.88 16.93
C VAL A 53 -0.43 -18.96 18.06
N MET A 54 -1.09 -20.12 18.25
CA MET A 54 -2.05 -20.32 19.33
C MET A 54 -1.44 -20.26 20.73
N GLN A 55 -0.14 -20.51 20.85
CA GLN A 55 0.61 -20.44 22.11
C GLN A 55 1.34 -19.10 22.29
N MET A 56 1.18 -18.16 21.35
CA MET A 56 1.90 -16.89 21.38
C MET A 56 1.37 -15.98 22.48
N PRO A 57 2.26 -15.38 23.32
CA PRO A 57 1.84 -14.41 24.32
C PRO A 57 1.17 -13.18 23.67
N THR A 58 0.08 -12.71 24.27
CA THR A 58 -0.68 -11.53 23.77
C THR A 58 0.22 -10.29 23.61
N ALA A 59 1.19 -10.09 24.49
CA ALA A 59 2.13 -8.99 24.39
C ALA A 59 2.95 -9.03 23.10
N LEU A 60 3.36 -10.22 22.64
CA LEU A 60 4.09 -10.37 21.38
C LEU A 60 3.21 -10.09 20.18
N MET A 61 1.92 -10.44 20.21
CA MET A 61 0.96 -10.11 19.16
C MET A 61 0.84 -8.59 18.98
N TRP A 62 0.76 -7.82 20.08
CA TRP A 62 0.72 -6.36 20.01
C TRP A 62 2.00 -5.76 19.43
N ILE A 63 3.16 -6.32 19.75
CA ILE A 63 4.44 -5.88 19.17
C ILE A 63 4.43 -6.09 17.66
N ILE A 64 4.01 -7.27 17.19
CA ILE A 64 3.95 -7.58 15.75
C ILE A 64 3.06 -6.61 15.00
N LEU A 65 1.89 -6.23 15.56
CA LEU A 65 0.96 -5.27 14.96
C LEU A 65 1.55 -3.86 14.80
N ILE A 66 2.58 -3.50 15.56
CA ILE A 66 3.20 -2.17 15.49
C ILE A 66 4.40 -2.15 14.54
N ILE A 67 5.05 -3.28 14.33
CA ILE A 67 6.26 -3.39 13.48
C ILE A 67 6.06 -2.83 12.05
N PRO A 68 4.93 -3.07 11.34
CA PRO A 68 4.71 -2.55 10.01
C PRO A 68 4.85 -1.03 9.89
N PHE A 69 4.42 -0.28 10.91
CA PHE A 69 4.56 1.17 10.94
C PHE A 69 6.03 1.61 10.95
N GLY A 70 6.82 1.05 11.86
CA GLY A 70 8.25 1.35 11.93
C GLY A 70 9.02 0.90 10.69
N LEU A 71 8.67 -0.27 10.15
CA LEU A 71 9.33 -0.84 8.99
C LEU A 71 9.00 -0.04 7.71
N SER A 72 7.76 0.37 7.50
CA SER A 72 7.37 1.21 6.36
C SER A 72 8.05 2.58 6.39
N MET A 73 8.17 3.20 7.58
CA MET A 73 8.99 4.42 7.74
C MET A 73 10.47 4.13 7.39
N GLY A 74 11.04 3.04 7.91
CA GLY A 74 12.41 2.65 7.61
C GLY A 74 12.66 2.45 6.10
N ILE A 75 11.74 1.80 5.39
CA ILE A 75 11.80 1.63 3.94
C ILE A 75 11.79 3.01 3.25
N SER A 76 10.89 3.91 3.66
CA SER A 76 10.74 5.25 3.08
C SER A 76 12.04 6.06 3.14
N PHE A 77 12.80 5.95 4.23
CA PHE A 77 14.08 6.63 4.37
C PHE A 77 15.26 5.92 3.70
N LYS A 78 15.21 4.61 3.58
CA LYS A 78 16.37 3.80 3.17
C LYS A 78 16.34 3.39 1.70
N ALA A 79 15.16 3.23 1.08
CA ALA A 79 15.02 2.66 -0.24
C ALA A 79 15.79 3.43 -1.33
N THR A 80 15.78 4.76 -1.30
CA THR A 80 16.50 5.59 -2.29
C THR A 80 18.01 5.57 -2.11
N ARG A 81 18.48 5.38 -0.87
CA ARG A 81 19.92 5.34 -0.54
C ARG A 81 20.51 3.93 -0.72
N ASN A 82 19.75 2.91 -0.37
CA ASN A 82 20.12 1.50 -0.51
C ASN A 82 18.90 0.68 -0.99
N PRO A 83 18.72 0.59 -2.33
CA PRO A 83 17.57 -0.09 -2.93
C PRO A 83 17.43 -1.56 -2.52
N THR A 84 18.55 -2.25 -2.39
CA THR A 84 18.56 -3.67 -2.00
C THR A 84 18.04 -3.83 -0.56
N ALA A 85 18.54 -3.01 0.37
CA ALA A 85 18.03 -3.03 1.74
C ALA A 85 16.54 -2.64 1.81
N GLY A 86 16.13 -1.63 1.04
CA GLY A 86 14.71 -1.25 0.95
C GLY A 86 13.83 -2.39 0.44
N PHE A 87 14.28 -3.10 -0.60
CA PHE A 87 13.55 -4.26 -1.13
C PHE A 87 13.45 -5.42 -0.12
N VAL A 88 14.55 -5.76 0.55
CA VAL A 88 14.54 -6.79 1.60
C VAL A 88 13.58 -6.41 2.73
N MET A 89 13.62 -5.15 3.18
CA MET A 89 12.67 -4.65 4.20
C MET A 89 11.22 -4.72 3.72
N LEU A 90 10.93 -4.46 2.45
CA LEU A 90 9.59 -4.61 1.86
C LEU A 90 9.13 -6.08 1.90
N MET A 91 10.00 -7.04 1.61
CA MET A 91 9.66 -8.45 1.71
C MET A 91 9.43 -8.90 3.16
N ILE A 92 10.22 -8.39 4.11
CA ILE A 92 10.00 -8.62 5.55
C ILE A 92 8.66 -8.03 5.99
N LEU A 93 8.33 -6.81 5.54
CA LEU A 93 7.03 -6.18 5.78
C LEU A 93 5.88 -7.06 5.26
N ALA A 94 6.02 -7.61 4.05
CA ALA A 94 5.03 -8.49 3.45
C ALA A 94 4.83 -9.79 4.25
N ILE A 95 5.90 -10.37 4.80
CA ILE A 95 5.82 -11.55 5.68
C ILE A 95 5.06 -11.20 6.97
N ILE A 96 5.33 -10.05 7.58
CA ILE A 96 4.67 -9.61 8.81
C ILE A 96 3.19 -9.38 8.58
N TYR A 97 2.81 -8.69 7.50
CA TYR A 97 1.39 -8.56 7.13
C TYR A 97 0.73 -9.91 6.86
N GLY A 98 1.45 -10.84 6.20
CA GLY A 98 0.94 -12.20 6.01
C GLY A 98 0.65 -12.92 7.32
N PHE A 99 1.50 -12.73 8.33
CA PHE A 99 1.25 -13.23 9.68
C PHE A 99 0.02 -12.56 10.31
N GLU A 100 -0.10 -11.25 10.23
CA GLU A 100 -1.27 -10.49 10.74
C GLU A 100 -2.57 -10.95 10.06
N PHE A 101 -2.55 -11.19 8.76
CA PHE A 101 -3.72 -11.72 8.05
C PHE A 101 -4.11 -13.11 8.50
N ALA A 102 -3.14 -13.95 8.84
CA ALA A 102 -3.44 -15.27 9.40
C ALA A 102 -4.14 -15.17 10.77
N LEU A 103 -3.80 -14.18 11.60
CA LEU A 103 -4.53 -13.90 12.85
C LEU A 103 -5.97 -13.46 12.58
N LEU A 104 -6.18 -12.62 11.57
CA LEU A 104 -7.51 -12.13 11.18
C LEU A 104 -8.34 -13.22 10.50
N ALA A 105 -7.72 -14.11 9.73
CA ALA A 105 -8.41 -15.14 8.96
C ALA A 105 -9.24 -16.09 9.83
N GLY A 106 -8.91 -16.23 11.13
CA GLY A 106 -9.71 -16.99 12.09
C GLY A 106 -11.12 -16.43 12.35
N PHE A 107 -11.36 -15.17 12.01
CA PHE A 107 -12.64 -14.47 12.20
C PHE A 107 -13.50 -14.41 10.94
N TYR A 108 -12.99 -14.89 9.78
CA TYR A 108 -13.66 -14.80 8.49
C TYR A 108 -13.70 -16.16 7.80
N THR A 109 -14.72 -16.37 6.98
CA THR A 109 -14.81 -17.56 6.13
C THR A 109 -13.87 -17.44 4.93
N GLY A 110 -13.44 -18.58 4.38
CA GLY A 110 -12.62 -18.59 3.16
C GLY A 110 -13.29 -17.89 1.97
N ALA A 111 -14.63 -17.95 1.87
CA ALA A 111 -15.40 -17.26 0.85
C ALA A 111 -15.31 -15.72 1.03
N GLN A 112 -15.42 -15.21 2.25
CA GLN A 112 -15.28 -13.78 2.54
C GLN A 112 -13.88 -13.27 2.21
N ILE A 113 -12.84 -14.02 2.59
CA ILE A 113 -11.44 -13.69 2.29
C ILE A 113 -11.21 -13.67 0.77
N GLY A 114 -11.67 -14.69 0.06
CA GLY A 114 -11.54 -14.78 -1.40
C GLY A 114 -12.27 -13.65 -2.12
N THR A 115 -13.51 -13.34 -1.72
CA THR A 115 -14.29 -12.25 -2.29
C THR A 115 -13.64 -10.89 -2.01
N ALA A 116 -13.17 -10.66 -0.78
CA ALA A 116 -12.45 -9.43 -0.43
C ALA A 116 -11.19 -9.27 -1.27
N PHE A 117 -10.39 -10.32 -1.42
CA PHE A 117 -9.16 -10.29 -2.20
C PHE A 117 -9.42 -9.98 -3.69
N LEU A 118 -10.35 -10.69 -4.32
CA LEU A 118 -10.69 -10.46 -5.73
C LEU A 118 -11.26 -9.05 -5.96
N SER A 119 -12.14 -8.59 -5.07
CA SER A 119 -12.70 -7.24 -5.14
C SER A 119 -11.62 -6.18 -4.96
N SER A 120 -10.69 -6.38 -4.01
CA SER A 120 -9.56 -5.48 -3.79
C SER A 120 -8.64 -5.43 -5.00
N ALA A 121 -8.34 -6.58 -5.60
CA ALA A 121 -7.51 -6.65 -6.80
C ALA A 121 -8.16 -5.93 -7.98
N ALA A 122 -9.47 -6.05 -8.15
CA ALA A 122 -10.22 -5.34 -9.20
C ALA A 122 -10.24 -3.83 -8.98
N VAL A 123 -10.57 -3.37 -7.76
CA VAL A 123 -10.57 -1.93 -7.40
C VAL A 123 -9.18 -1.34 -7.54
N PHE A 124 -8.20 -1.95 -6.90
CA PHE A 124 -6.80 -1.50 -6.95
C PHE A 124 -6.28 -1.46 -8.39
N GLY A 125 -6.42 -2.55 -9.14
CA GLY A 125 -5.92 -2.65 -10.52
C GLY A 125 -6.53 -1.59 -11.43
N SER A 126 -7.84 -1.39 -11.34
CA SER A 126 -8.55 -0.36 -12.13
C SER A 126 -8.03 1.04 -11.80
N MET A 127 -7.85 1.37 -10.51
CA MET A 127 -7.42 2.70 -10.09
C MET A 127 -5.93 2.93 -10.30
N ALA A 128 -5.09 1.92 -10.16
CA ALA A 128 -3.67 2.00 -10.48
C ALA A 128 -3.44 2.23 -11.98
N ILE A 129 -4.20 1.54 -12.85
CA ILE A 129 -4.20 1.78 -14.29
C ILE A 129 -4.69 3.21 -14.59
N PHE A 130 -5.82 3.61 -14.02
CA PHE A 130 -6.36 4.97 -14.21
C PHE A 130 -5.34 6.03 -13.79
N GLY A 131 -4.74 5.93 -12.60
CA GLY A 131 -3.74 6.88 -12.10
C GLY A 131 -2.49 6.93 -12.97
N THR A 132 -2.03 5.78 -13.49
CA THR A 132 -0.85 5.71 -14.37
C THR A 132 -1.07 6.40 -15.72
N PHE A 133 -2.27 6.29 -16.31
CA PHE A 133 -2.55 6.76 -17.66
C PHE A 133 -3.36 8.06 -17.74
N THR A 134 -4.00 8.49 -16.65
CA THR A 134 -4.78 9.74 -16.67
C THR A 134 -3.89 10.95 -16.95
N LYS A 135 -4.45 11.89 -17.73
CA LYS A 135 -3.83 13.20 -17.99
C LYS A 135 -4.31 14.28 -16.99
N ARG A 136 -5.31 13.96 -16.17
CA ARG A 136 -5.82 14.88 -15.15
C ARG A 136 -4.87 14.91 -13.98
N ASP A 137 -4.62 16.10 -13.43
CA ASP A 137 -3.82 16.24 -12.20
C ASP A 137 -4.62 15.75 -10.99
N LEU A 138 -4.07 14.75 -10.28
CA LEU A 138 -4.68 14.16 -9.10
C LEU A 138 -4.12 14.73 -7.77
N ASN A 139 -3.30 15.77 -7.79
CA ASN A 139 -2.70 16.33 -6.56
C ASN A 139 -3.77 16.79 -5.56
N ASN A 140 -4.85 17.41 -6.04
CA ASN A 140 -5.98 17.79 -5.19
C ASN A 140 -6.69 16.56 -4.59
N VAL A 141 -6.85 15.48 -5.38
CA VAL A 141 -7.44 14.22 -4.90
C VAL A 141 -6.56 13.64 -3.80
N GLY A 142 -5.25 13.57 -4.00
CA GLY A 142 -4.32 13.11 -2.99
C GLY A 142 -4.37 13.93 -1.69
N SER A 143 -4.45 15.25 -1.80
CA SER A 143 -4.54 16.13 -0.64
C SER A 143 -5.85 15.93 0.14
N TYR A 144 -6.99 15.85 -0.54
CA TYR A 144 -8.28 15.61 0.11
C TYR A 144 -8.38 14.21 0.72
N MET A 145 -7.92 13.18 -0.01
CA MET A 145 -7.92 11.81 0.50
C MET A 145 -6.95 11.64 1.68
N GLY A 146 -5.78 12.30 1.63
CA GLY A 146 -4.85 12.31 2.76
C GLY A 146 -5.43 12.96 4.01
N ALA A 147 -6.12 14.11 3.87
CA ALA A 147 -6.81 14.76 4.98
C ALA A 147 -7.97 13.88 5.51
N ALA A 148 -8.76 13.28 4.62
CA ALA A 148 -9.83 12.37 4.98
C ALA A 148 -9.32 11.11 5.71
N LEU A 149 -8.14 10.59 5.32
CA LEU A 149 -7.48 9.47 5.99
C LEU A 149 -7.15 9.80 7.44
N ILE A 150 -6.60 11.01 7.72
CA ILE A 150 -6.30 11.44 9.08
C ILE A 150 -7.61 11.49 9.90
N GLY A 151 -8.67 12.07 9.35
CA GLY A 151 -9.99 12.10 10.00
C GLY A 151 -10.55 10.70 10.27
N LEU A 152 -10.43 9.79 9.30
CA LEU A 152 -10.85 8.39 9.45
C LEU A 152 -10.07 7.68 10.56
N LEU A 153 -8.73 7.84 10.61
CA LEU A 153 -7.90 7.22 11.65
C LEU A 153 -8.30 7.71 13.05
N VAL A 154 -8.56 9.01 13.22
CA VAL A 154 -9.04 9.56 14.49
C VAL A 154 -10.44 8.97 14.85
N ALA A 155 -11.35 8.91 13.88
CA ALA A 155 -12.67 8.33 14.10
C ALA A 155 -12.62 6.84 14.46
N MET A 156 -11.73 6.07 13.82
CA MET A 156 -11.51 4.65 14.13
C MET A 156 -10.91 4.47 15.54
N LEU A 157 -9.97 5.33 15.95
CA LEU A 157 -9.43 5.32 17.31
C LEU A 157 -10.52 5.59 18.35
N VAL A 158 -11.40 6.55 18.12
CA VAL A 158 -12.55 6.81 18.99
C VAL A 158 -13.49 5.60 19.02
N ASN A 159 -13.79 5.02 17.85
CA ASN A 159 -14.67 3.84 17.75
C ASN A 159 -14.09 2.60 18.43
N MET A 160 -12.79 2.48 18.54
CA MET A 160 -12.13 1.37 19.26
C MET A 160 -12.56 1.34 20.73
N PHE A 161 -12.82 2.51 21.35
CA PHE A 161 -13.35 2.61 22.71
C PHE A 161 -14.88 2.45 22.76
N LEU A 162 -15.60 2.97 21.75
CA LEU A 162 -17.07 2.91 21.67
C LEU A 162 -17.56 1.51 21.24
N ARG A 163 -16.73 0.74 20.54
CA ARG A 163 -17.04 -0.62 20.03
C ARG A 163 -18.33 -0.69 19.23
N ASN A 164 -18.62 0.34 18.44
CA ASN A 164 -19.85 0.41 17.64
C ASN A 164 -19.64 -0.27 16.28
N SER A 165 -20.33 -1.39 16.03
CA SER A 165 -20.21 -2.17 14.79
C SER A 165 -20.75 -1.43 13.57
N VAL A 166 -21.82 -0.62 13.72
CA VAL A 166 -22.38 0.18 12.63
C VAL A 166 -21.38 1.26 12.20
N ALA A 167 -20.73 1.93 13.16
CA ALA A 167 -19.68 2.89 12.87
C ALA A 167 -18.50 2.21 12.16
N THR A 168 -18.09 1.02 12.60
CA THR A 168 -17.04 0.24 11.94
C THR A 168 -17.38 -0.05 10.47
N PHE A 169 -18.62 -0.44 10.19
CA PHE A 169 -19.08 -0.69 8.82
C PHE A 169 -19.02 0.57 7.95
N VAL A 170 -19.52 1.70 8.46
CA VAL A 170 -19.49 2.99 7.76
C VAL A 170 -18.04 3.43 7.51
N PHE A 171 -17.17 3.32 8.51
CA PHE A 171 -15.75 3.67 8.36
C PHE A 171 -15.03 2.77 7.36
N SER A 172 -15.42 1.49 7.27
CA SER A 172 -14.86 0.59 6.26
C SER A 172 -15.24 1.03 4.84
N ILE A 173 -16.47 1.45 4.60
CA ILE A 173 -16.90 1.98 3.30
C ILE A 173 -16.11 3.26 2.96
N ILE A 174 -15.99 4.18 3.91
CA ILE A 174 -15.23 5.42 3.75
C ILE A 174 -13.75 5.09 3.46
N GLY A 175 -13.18 4.13 4.17
CA GLY A 175 -11.80 3.67 3.98
C GLY A 175 -11.56 3.14 2.55
N VAL A 176 -12.47 2.31 2.03
CA VAL A 176 -12.37 1.84 0.64
C VAL A 176 -12.34 3.02 -0.34
N VAL A 177 -13.21 4.01 -0.17
CA VAL A 177 -13.25 5.20 -1.05
C VAL A 177 -11.94 5.99 -0.97
N ILE A 178 -11.44 6.22 0.24
CA ILE A 178 -10.18 6.94 0.48
C ILE A 178 -9.01 6.24 -0.21
N PHE A 179 -8.80 4.95 0.07
CA PHE A 179 -7.67 4.21 -0.48
C PHE A 179 -7.80 3.94 -1.98
N THR A 180 -9.03 3.87 -2.51
CA THR A 180 -9.28 3.88 -3.96
C THR A 180 -8.76 5.16 -4.61
N GLY A 181 -9.04 6.31 -4.02
CA GLY A 181 -8.53 7.61 -4.47
C GLY A 181 -7.00 7.74 -4.32
N LEU A 182 -6.46 7.28 -3.18
CA LEU A 182 -5.01 7.28 -2.92
C LEU A 182 -4.25 6.39 -3.91
N THR A 183 -4.77 5.21 -4.25
CA THR A 183 -4.16 4.31 -5.24
C THR A 183 -3.94 5.01 -6.58
N ALA A 184 -4.95 5.73 -7.09
CA ALA A 184 -4.81 6.47 -8.35
C ALA A 184 -3.79 7.62 -8.23
N TYR A 185 -3.86 8.37 -7.13
CA TYR A 185 -2.93 9.45 -6.84
C TYR A 185 -1.49 8.94 -6.71
N ASP A 186 -1.25 7.89 -5.93
CA ASP A 186 0.10 7.38 -5.69
C ASP A 186 0.72 6.76 -6.95
N ALA A 187 -0.06 6.09 -7.78
CA ALA A 187 0.39 5.62 -9.09
C ALA A 187 0.82 6.80 -10.00
N GLN A 188 0.02 7.87 -10.08
CA GLN A 188 0.38 9.07 -10.85
C GLN A 188 1.60 9.78 -10.27
N LYS A 189 1.62 9.97 -8.95
CA LYS A 189 2.70 10.64 -8.22
C LYS A 189 4.04 9.96 -8.44
N MET A 190 4.10 8.63 -8.35
CA MET A 190 5.35 7.89 -8.54
C MET A 190 5.87 8.01 -9.98
N LYS A 191 4.96 7.96 -10.98
CA LYS A 191 5.32 8.23 -12.37
C LYS A 191 5.84 9.66 -12.55
N SER A 192 5.21 10.65 -11.92
CA SER A 192 5.64 12.05 -11.96
C SER A 192 7.00 12.26 -11.29
N ILE A 193 7.23 11.64 -10.13
CA ILE A 193 8.53 11.69 -9.44
C ILE A 193 9.62 11.10 -10.33
N TYR A 194 9.37 9.95 -10.96
CA TYR A 194 10.34 9.35 -11.87
C TYR A 194 10.64 10.26 -13.06
N ASN A 195 9.62 10.86 -13.69
CA ASN A 195 9.81 11.77 -14.82
C ASN A 195 10.61 13.04 -14.46
N ASN A 196 10.51 13.51 -13.23
CA ASN A 196 11.17 14.76 -12.81
C ASN A 196 12.54 14.52 -12.16
N TYR A 197 12.76 13.40 -11.48
CA TYR A 197 13.91 13.14 -10.63
C TYR A 197 14.60 11.78 -10.89
N GLY A 198 14.12 10.98 -11.83
CA GLY A 198 14.62 9.62 -12.08
C GLY A 198 16.09 9.54 -12.45
N SER A 199 16.65 10.62 -13.03
CA SER A 199 18.10 10.73 -13.32
C SER A 199 18.95 11.05 -12.09
N GLN A 200 18.34 11.60 -11.02
CA GLN A 200 19.03 12.07 -9.82
C GLN A 200 19.00 11.04 -8.68
N VAL A 201 18.09 10.07 -8.76
CA VAL A 201 17.85 9.08 -7.71
C VAL A 201 17.84 7.68 -8.31
N SER A 202 18.24 6.68 -7.53
CA SER A 202 18.20 5.29 -7.98
C SER A 202 16.81 4.86 -8.44
N THR A 203 16.66 4.47 -9.70
CA THR A 203 15.41 3.92 -10.27
C THR A 203 14.89 2.74 -9.46
N ASN A 204 15.77 1.85 -9.00
CA ASN A 204 15.38 0.73 -8.15
C ASN A 204 14.86 1.19 -6.79
N GLY A 205 15.46 2.23 -6.21
CA GLY A 205 15.01 2.82 -4.94
C GLY A 205 13.63 3.47 -5.06
N LEU A 206 13.39 4.22 -6.13
CA LEU A 206 12.07 4.79 -6.42
C LEU A 206 11.03 3.69 -6.68
N ALA A 207 11.40 2.61 -7.38
CA ALA A 207 10.52 1.49 -7.62
C ALA A 207 10.12 0.78 -6.31
N VAL A 208 11.04 0.63 -5.35
CA VAL A 208 10.72 0.09 -4.01
C VAL A 208 9.79 1.02 -3.23
N LEU A 209 10.02 2.35 -3.27
CA LEU A 209 9.13 3.32 -2.60
C LEU A 209 7.72 3.30 -3.19
N GLY A 210 7.60 3.30 -4.51
CA GLY A 210 6.30 3.21 -5.17
C GLY A 210 5.61 1.87 -4.89
N ALA A 211 6.36 0.77 -4.90
CA ALA A 211 5.84 -0.54 -4.53
C ALA A 211 5.33 -0.57 -3.09
N LEU A 212 6.02 0.06 -2.14
CA LEU A 212 5.57 0.19 -0.76
C LEU A 212 4.24 0.94 -0.67
N GLN A 213 4.13 2.11 -1.30
CA GLN A 213 2.91 2.92 -1.25
C GLN A 213 1.72 2.15 -1.82
N LEU A 214 1.86 1.61 -3.04
CA LEU A 214 0.81 0.83 -3.68
C LEU A 214 0.47 -0.47 -2.94
N TYR A 215 1.45 -1.12 -2.33
CA TYR A 215 1.23 -2.30 -1.49
C TYR A 215 0.38 -1.95 -0.26
N LEU A 216 0.69 -0.85 0.43
CA LEU A 216 -0.09 -0.39 1.58
C LEU A 216 -1.52 0.00 1.19
N ASP A 217 -1.71 0.66 0.05
CA ASP A 217 -3.05 0.96 -0.47
C ASP A 217 -3.86 -0.31 -0.72
N PHE A 218 -3.27 -1.30 -1.39
CA PHE A 218 -3.91 -2.59 -1.65
C PHE A 218 -4.31 -3.29 -0.35
N ILE A 219 -3.39 -3.35 0.62
CA ILE A 219 -3.63 -3.99 1.91
C ILE A 219 -4.79 -3.31 2.65
N ASN A 220 -4.85 -1.98 2.65
CA ASN A 220 -5.93 -1.25 3.31
C ASN A 220 -7.28 -1.46 2.59
N ILE A 221 -7.33 -1.42 1.26
CA ILE A 221 -8.55 -1.75 0.50
C ILE A 221 -9.01 -3.17 0.86
N PHE A 222 -8.10 -4.13 0.90
CA PHE A 222 -8.40 -5.52 1.27
C PHE A 222 -8.98 -5.63 2.67
N LEU A 223 -8.37 -5.01 3.67
CA LEU A 223 -8.84 -5.06 5.05
C LEU A 223 -10.23 -4.42 5.22
N PHE A 224 -10.48 -3.27 4.59
CA PHE A 224 -11.79 -2.64 4.66
C PHE A 224 -12.87 -3.45 3.93
N LEU A 225 -12.56 -4.01 2.76
CA LEU A 225 -13.50 -4.90 2.07
C LEU A 225 -13.76 -6.18 2.85
N LEU A 226 -12.73 -6.74 3.48
CA LEU A 226 -12.88 -7.91 4.35
C LEU A 226 -13.81 -7.62 5.53
N GLN A 227 -13.70 -6.43 6.16
CA GLN A 227 -14.61 -6.00 7.21
C GLN A 227 -16.05 -5.83 6.70
N ILE A 228 -16.24 -5.25 5.52
CA ILE A 228 -17.57 -5.08 4.92
C ILE A 228 -18.25 -6.44 4.67
N PHE A 229 -17.53 -7.38 4.05
CA PHE A 229 -18.06 -8.70 3.75
C PHE A 229 -18.22 -9.58 5.00
N GLY A 230 -17.40 -9.36 6.04
CA GLY A 230 -17.55 -10.01 7.33
C GLY A 230 -18.86 -9.64 8.03
N MET A 231 -19.14 -8.34 8.15
CA MET A 231 -20.33 -7.84 8.82
C MET A 231 -21.63 -8.03 8.04
N GLY A 232 -21.57 -8.23 6.74
CA GLY A 232 -22.73 -8.48 5.90
C GLY A 232 -23.41 -9.84 6.15
N ASN A 233 -22.67 -10.82 6.68
CA ASN A 233 -23.16 -12.19 6.89
C ASN A 233 -23.83 -12.41 8.26
N ASP A 234 -23.61 -11.51 9.23
CA ASP A 234 -24.22 -11.59 10.58
C ASP A 234 -25.70 -11.15 10.60
N ARG A 235 -26.26 -10.78 9.43
CA ARG A 235 -27.64 -10.29 9.28
C ARG A 235 -28.62 -11.30 8.64
N ASN A 236 -28.17 -12.51 8.37
CA ASN A 236 -29.02 -13.63 7.89
C ASN A 236 -29.01 -14.75 8.97
#